data_d20edbe53d6301927bd20c1b64e092bc
#
_entry.id   d20edbe53d6301927bd20c1b64e092bc
#
_cell.length_a   1.000
_cell.length_b   1.000
_cell.length_c   1.000
_cell.angle_alpha   90.00
_cell.angle_beta   90.00
_cell.angle_gamma   90.00
#
_symmetry.space_group_name_H-M   'P 1'
#
loop_
_entity.id
_entity.type
_entity.pdbx_description
1 polymer ?
#
loop_
_entity_poly.entity_id
_entity_poly.type
_entity_poly.pdbx_seq_one_letter_code
_entity_poly.pdbx_strand_id
1 'polypeptide(L)'
;MHSNPTESDPETMAGTAARTAAAATRPALARQRQAFILERVREQGGVRVADLVRALGVSDMTVRRDLELLHDRGLLEKVHGGAAAIEGSSLFEPGFTIKSGMMEREKSCIAEGAATLVEPGTAIAISAGTTTFALARRLVDVPGLTVVTNSVPVADVLHRDGRADQTVILSGGVRTPSDALVGPFAVEVIRSLHVDTVFMGIHGMDPRSGFTTPNILEAETDRALIESGRRLVLLADHTKWGVIGISSIGRLEEAHALITDSGLDPAAVSELAAAVRRLIIVDVETGEQRCIEGGDGTVPGPDPKASGTLGGRA
;
A
#
# COMPACT_ATOMS: atom_id res chain seq x y z
N MET A 1 -2.69 -35.46 -60.91
CA MET A 1 -2.90 -36.21 -59.67
C MET A 1 -2.98 -35.19 -58.54
N HIS A 2 -4.19 -35.03 -58.05
CA HIS A 2 -4.57 -34.07 -57.00
C HIS A 2 -4.16 -34.61 -55.62
N SER A 3 -3.65 -33.76 -54.76
CA SER A 3 -3.63 -34.01 -53.33
C SER A 3 -4.08 -32.74 -52.60
N ASN A 4 -5.16 -32.90 -51.87
CA ASN A 4 -5.97 -31.95 -51.14
C ASN A 4 -5.28 -31.52 -49.82
N PRO A 5 -5.38 -30.27 -49.39
CA PRO A 5 -4.94 -29.87 -48.03
C PRO A 5 -6.07 -30.18 -47.03
N THR A 6 -5.70 -30.82 -45.94
CA THR A 6 -6.54 -31.16 -44.79
C THR A 6 -7.04 -29.92 -44.06
N GLU A 7 -8.37 -29.80 -44.02
CA GLU A 7 -9.08 -28.85 -43.14
C GLU A 7 -8.77 -29.13 -41.67
N SER A 8 -8.28 -28.12 -40.95
CA SER A 8 -8.10 -28.13 -39.49
C SER A 8 -9.41 -27.70 -38.83
N ASP A 9 -9.92 -28.57 -37.99
CA ASP A 9 -11.18 -28.53 -37.27
C ASP A 9 -11.26 -27.31 -36.31
N PRO A 10 -12.28 -26.42 -36.39
CA PRO A 10 -12.39 -25.21 -35.56
C PRO A 10 -12.74 -25.50 -34.09
N GLU A 11 -13.20 -26.69 -33.72
CA GLU A 11 -13.56 -27.03 -32.34
C GLU A 11 -12.33 -27.17 -31.40
N THR A 12 -11.15 -27.50 -31.91
CA THR A 12 -9.94 -27.67 -31.11
C THR A 12 -9.35 -26.33 -30.65
N MET A 13 -9.56 -25.26 -31.41
CA MET A 13 -9.05 -23.92 -31.07
C MET A 13 -9.90 -23.22 -29.98
N ALA A 14 -11.22 -23.43 -29.98
CA ALA A 14 -12.12 -22.86 -28.96
C ALA A 14 -11.91 -23.47 -27.58
N GLY A 15 -11.60 -24.76 -27.50
CA GLY A 15 -11.33 -25.47 -26.25
C GLY A 15 -10.05 -25.01 -25.54
N THR A 16 -9.02 -24.64 -26.31
CA THR A 16 -7.73 -24.19 -25.75
C THR A 16 -7.81 -22.77 -25.20
N ALA A 17 -8.50 -21.85 -25.91
CA ALA A 17 -8.71 -20.48 -25.45
C ALA A 17 -9.56 -20.41 -24.17
N ALA A 18 -10.62 -21.21 -24.07
CA ALA A 18 -11.48 -21.28 -22.90
C ALA A 18 -10.74 -21.85 -21.66
N ARG A 19 -9.85 -22.83 -21.85
CA ARG A 19 -9.02 -23.40 -20.77
C ARG A 19 -7.95 -22.42 -20.28
N THR A 20 -7.38 -21.59 -21.16
CA THR A 20 -6.39 -20.57 -20.80
C THR A 20 -7.03 -19.41 -20.04
N ALA A 21 -8.23 -18.98 -20.44
CA ALA A 21 -8.98 -17.94 -19.73
C ALA A 21 -9.41 -18.40 -18.32
N ALA A 22 -9.87 -19.66 -18.16
CA ALA A 22 -10.24 -20.22 -16.86
C ALA A 22 -9.05 -20.41 -15.91
N ALA A 23 -7.84 -20.66 -16.42
CA ALA A 23 -6.63 -20.79 -15.62
C ALA A 23 -6.11 -19.45 -15.10
N ALA A 24 -6.29 -18.35 -15.86
CA ALA A 24 -5.89 -17.00 -15.44
C ALA A 24 -6.80 -16.41 -14.36
N THR A 25 -8.06 -16.79 -14.29
CA THR A 25 -9.05 -16.27 -13.33
C THR A 25 -8.96 -16.95 -11.95
N ARG A 26 -8.50 -18.19 -11.88
CA ARG A 26 -8.40 -18.95 -10.61
C ARG A 26 -7.46 -18.35 -9.56
N PRO A 27 -6.23 -17.90 -9.87
CA PRO A 27 -5.34 -17.27 -8.88
C PRO A 27 -5.90 -15.95 -8.32
N ALA A 28 -6.53 -15.13 -9.15
CA ALA A 28 -7.14 -13.87 -8.72
C ALA A 28 -8.29 -14.09 -7.73
N LEU A 29 -9.17 -15.04 -7.98
CA LEU A 29 -10.26 -15.40 -7.07
C LEU A 29 -9.73 -15.94 -5.72
N ALA A 30 -8.67 -16.73 -5.71
CA ALA A 30 -8.08 -17.22 -4.47
C ALA A 30 -7.47 -16.08 -3.63
N ARG A 31 -6.81 -15.11 -4.26
CA ARG A 31 -6.23 -13.94 -3.59
C ARG A 31 -7.31 -13.05 -2.96
N GLN A 32 -8.36 -12.75 -3.71
CA GLN A 32 -9.49 -11.96 -3.21
C GLN A 32 -10.17 -12.66 -2.02
N ARG A 33 -10.32 -13.97 -2.08
CA ARG A 33 -10.91 -14.77 -1.02
C ARG A 33 -10.05 -14.77 0.25
N GLN A 34 -8.73 -14.94 0.12
CA GLN A 34 -7.78 -14.88 1.24
C GLN A 34 -7.75 -13.49 1.88
N ALA A 35 -7.80 -12.43 1.07
CA ALA A 35 -7.90 -11.06 1.54
C ALA A 35 -9.18 -10.85 2.37
N PHE A 36 -10.33 -11.27 1.87
CA PHE A 36 -11.60 -11.21 2.59
C PHE A 36 -11.58 -11.96 3.92
N ILE A 37 -10.96 -13.14 3.96
CA ILE A 37 -10.82 -13.93 5.20
C ILE A 37 -10.02 -13.15 6.24
N LEU A 38 -8.87 -12.58 5.85
CA LEU A 38 -8.01 -11.82 6.78
C LEU A 38 -8.69 -10.55 7.29
N GLU A 39 -9.41 -9.85 6.44
CA GLU A 39 -10.18 -8.67 6.82
C GLU A 39 -11.25 -9.02 7.87
N ARG A 40 -12.02 -10.09 7.63
CA ARG A 40 -13.02 -10.57 8.59
C ARG A 40 -12.42 -11.01 9.93
N VAL A 41 -11.28 -11.72 9.87
CA VAL A 41 -10.56 -12.12 11.09
C VAL A 41 -10.11 -10.89 11.87
N ARG A 42 -9.65 -9.85 11.18
CA ARG A 42 -9.19 -8.59 11.79
C ARG A 42 -10.33 -7.80 12.42
N GLU A 43 -11.46 -7.65 11.71
CA GLU A 43 -12.64 -6.91 12.19
C GLU A 43 -13.30 -7.57 13.40
N GLN A 44 -13.37 -8.90 13.41
CA GLN A 44 -14.17 -9.68 14.37
C GLN A 44 -13.34 -10.41 15.43
N GLY A 45 -12.00 -10.30 15.37
CA GLY A 45 -11.09 -11.09 16.22
C GLY A 45 -11.05 -12.58 15.89
N GLY A 46 -12.01 -13.09 15.12
CA GLY A 46 -12.08 -14.48 14.67
C GLY A 46 -13.27 -14.74 13.76
N VAL A 47 -13.20 -15.84 13.00
CA VAL A 47 -14.22 -16.23 12.02
C VAL A 47 -14.48 -17.73 12.06
N ARG A 48 -15.73 -18.13 11.79
CA ARG A 48 -16.09 -19.54 11.64
C ARG A 48 -16.07 -19.97 10.17
N VAL A 49 -15.64 -21.19 9.90
CA VAL A 49 -15.65 -21.77 8.55
C VAL A 49 -17.03 -21.67 7.90
N ALA A 50 -18.11 -21.97 8.66
CA ALA A 50 -19.47 -21.93 8.16
C ALA A 50 -19.92 -20.52 7.71
N ASP A 51 -19.42 -19.46 8.38
CA ASP A 51 -19.74 -18.07 8.03
C ASP A 51 -18.98 -17.64 6.76
N LEU A 52 -17.72 -18.04 6.65
CA LEU A 52 -16.92 -17.83 5.47
C LEU A 52 -17.46 -18.55 4.23
N VAL A 53 -17.93 -19.80 4.39
CA VAL A 53 -18.58 -20.57 3.32
C VAL A 53 -19.80 -19.82 2.79
N ARG A 54 -20.65 -19.29 3.68
CA ARG A 54 -21.84 -18.51 3.30
C ARG A 54 -21.49 -17.19 2.60
N ALA A 55 -20.51 -16.48 3.15
CA ALA A 55 -20.12 -15.17 2.63
C ALA A 55 -19.41 -15.26 1.28
N LEU A 56 -18.57 -16.27 1.09
CA LEU A 56 -17.74 -16.44 -0.11
C LEU A 56 -18.40 -17.32 -1.20
N GLY A 57 -19.47 -18.05 -0.87
CA GLY A 57 -20.14 -18.93 -1.83
C GLY A 57 -19.27 -20.09 -2.34
N VAL A 58 -18.27 -20.53 -1.56
CA VAL A 58 -17.35 -21.62 -1.90
C VAL A 58 -17.51 -22.81 -0.95
N SER A 59 -16.93 -23.96 -1.29
CA SER A 59 -17.02 -25.16 -0.45
C SER A 59 -16.23 -25.03 0.85
N ASP A 60 -16.66 -25.76 1.90
CA ASP A 60 -15.95 -25.90 3.18
C ASP A 60 -14.46 -26.29 2.96
N MET A 61 -14.19 -27.23 2.08
CA MET A 61 -12.85 -27.66 1.72
C MET A 61 -12.00 -26.51 1.19
N THR A 62 -12.58 -25.62 0.36
CA THR A 62 -11.88 -24.46 -0.19
C THR A 62 -11.53 -23.48 0.91
N VAL A 63 -12.47 -23.17 1.81
CA VAL A 63 -12.22 -22.30 2.95
C VAL A 63 -11.15 -22.86 3.87
N ARG A 64 -11.23 -24.16 4.22
CA ARG A 64 -10.20 -24.80 5.08
C ARG A 64 -8.80 -24.73 4.47
N ARG A 65 -8.70 -24.94 3.15
CA ARG A 65 -7.42 -24.83 2.44
C ARG A 65 -6.89 -23.40 2.46
N ASP A 66 -7.74 -22.39 2.29
CA ASP A 66 -7.33 -20.99 2.39
C ASP A 66 -6.88 -20.64 3.80
N LEU A 67 -7.63 -21.08 4.84
CA LEU A 67 -7.23 -20.92 6.24
C LEU A 67 -5.91 -21.61 6.57
N GLU A 68 -5.67 -22.78 6.01
CA GLU A 68 -4.41 -23.50 6.17
C GLU A 68 -3.24 -22.74 5.55
N LEU A 69 -3.37 -22.29 4.31
CA LEU A 69 -2.36 -21.46 3.65
C LEU A 69 -2.06 -20.16 4.39
N LEU A 70 -3.10 -19.53 4.97
CA LEU A 70 -2.93 -18.30 5.74
C LEU A 70 -2.27 -18.58 7.09
N HIS A 71 -2.61 -19.67 7.74
CA HIS A 71 -1.96 -20.12 8.98
C HIS A 71 -0.47 -20.47 8.77
N ASP A 72 -0.15 -21.24 7.74
CA ASP A 72 1.23 -21.61 7.39
C ASP A 72 2.12 -20.40 7.08
N ARG A 73 1.49 -19.30 6.65
CA ARG A 73 2.14 -17.99 6.44
C ARG A 73 2.20 -17.14 7.71
N GLY A 74 1.69 -17.61 8.83
CA GLY A 74 1.63 -16.86 10.09
C GLY A 74 0.67 -15.68 10.05
N LEU A 75 -0.39 -15.70 9.22
CA LEU A 75 -1.30 -14.59 8.99
C LEU A 75 -2.58 -14.66 9.84
N LEU A 76 -2.85 -15.79 10.44
CA LEU A 76 -3.94 -16.05 11.38
C LEU A 76 -3.62 -17.29 12.20
N GLU A 77 -4.34 -17.49 13.31
CA GLU A 77 -4.28 -18.71 14.10
C GLU A 77 -5.48 -19.59 13.79
N LYS A 78 -5.24 -20.89 13.48
CA LYS A 78 -6.33 -21.87 13.31
C LYS A 78 -6.89 -22.26 14.67
N VAL A 79 -8.21 -22.13 14.80
CA VAL A 79 -8.95 -22.60 15.96
C VAL A 79 -9.97 -23.67 15.53
N HIS A 80 -10.57 -24.37 16.52
CA HIS A 80 -11.55 -25.40 16.20
C HIS A 80 -12.76 -24.81 15.46
N GLY A 81 -12.95 -25.20 14.20
CA GLY A 81 -14.06 -24.74 13.35
C GLY A 81 -13.89 -23.34 12.73
N GLY A 82 -12.70 -22.74 12.81
CA GLY A 82 -12.47 -21.39 12.28
C GLY A 82 -11.02 -20.93 12.31
N ALA A 83 -10.87 -19.61 12.38
CA ALA A 83 -9.61 -18.94 12.58
C ALA A 83 -9.77 -17.71 13.49
N ALA A 84 -8.72 -17.34 14.20
CA ALA A 84 -8.63 -16.17 15.04
C ALA A 84 -7.49 -15.24 14.58
N ALA A 85 -7.59 -13.98 14.95
CA ALA A 85 -6.49 -13.04 14.81
C ALA A 85 -5.32 -13.47 15.75
N ILE A 86 -4.09 -13.28 15.29
CA ILE A 86 -2.92 -13.44 16.13
C ILE A 86 -2.90 -12.23 17.06
N GLU A 87 -3.25 -12.42 18.33
CA GLU A 87 -3.32 -11.35 19.32
C GLU A 87 -1.93 -10.70 19.52
N GLY A 88 -1.91 -9.36 19.45
CA GLY A 88 -0.78 -8.54 19.90
C GLY A 88 0.44 -8.51 18.98
N SER A 89 0.36 -9.01 17.74
CA SER A 89 1.52 -8.95 16.83
C SER A 89 1.61 -7.62 16.11
N SER A 90 2.34 -6.66 16.69
CA SER A 90 2.80 -5.43 16.01
C SER A 90 3.76 -5.71 14.83
N LEU A 91 4.12 -6.99 14.62
CA LEU A 91 4.99 -7.47 13.54
C LEU A 91 4.23 -8.08 12.38
N PHE A 92 2.90 -8.19 12.49
CA PHE A 92 2.09 -8.86 11.49
C PHE A 92 1.88 -8.00 10.25
N GLU A 93 2.38 -8.44 9.11
CA GLU A 93 2.18 -7.81 7.82
C GLU A 93 1.85 -8.82 6.71
N PRO A 94 0.61 -8.83 6.18
CA PRO A 94 0.30 -9.61 4.99
C PRO A 94 1.14 -9.13 3.81
N GLY A 95 1.70 -10.06 3.02
CA GLY A 95 2.47 -9.72 1.83
C GLY A 95 1.66 -8.94 0.80
N PHE A 96 2.35 -8.25 -0.11
CA PHE A 96 1.77 -7.38 -1.14
C PHE A 96 0.59 -8.00 -1.88
N THR A 97 0.72 -9.26 -2.30
CA THR A 97 -0.32 -9.99 -3.05
C THR A 97 -1.65 -10.10 -2.30
N ILE A 98 -1.61 -10.28 -0.98
CA ILE A 98 -2.82 -10.39 -0.14
C ILE A 98 -3.40 -9.00 0.09
N LYS A 99 -2.56 -8.05 0.49
CA LYS A 99 -2.95 -6.66 0.73
C LYS A 99 -3.57 -6.00 -0.51
N SER A 100 -3.15 -6.36 -1.72
CA SER A 100 -3.71 -5.78 -2.95
C SER A 100 -5.18 -6.13 -3.18
N GLY A 101 -5.67 -7.25 -2.63
CA GLY A 101 -7.08 -7.65 -2.69
C GLY A 101 -7.93 -7.10 -1.54
N MET A 102 -7.33 -6.42 -0.55
CA MET A 102 -8.04 -5.81 0.58
C MET A 102 -8.35 -4.34 0.26
N MET A 103 -9.54 -3.86 0.59
CA MET A 103 -9.94 -2.45 0.43
C MET A 103 -9.62 -1.91 -0.98
N GLU A 104 -9.92 -2.70 -2.02
CA GLU A 104 -9.53 -2.37 -3.40
C GLU A 104 -10.24 -1.11 -3.92
N ARG A 105 -11.52 -0.92 -3.55
CA ARG A 105 -12.31 0.26 -3.94
C ARG A 105 -11.79 1.52 -3.25
N GLU A 106 -11.57 1.45 -1.95
CA GLU A 106 -11.05 2.54 -1.12
C GLU A 106 -9.68 2.99 -1.64
N LYS A 107 -8.77 2.06 -1.87
CA LYS A 107 -7.44 2.34 -2.43
C LYS A 107 -7.49 2.96 -3.82
N SER A 108 -8.43 2.51 -4.67
CA SER A 108 -8.63 3.10 -5.99
C SER A 108 -9.09 4.56 -5.90
N CYS A 109 -10.06 4.85 -5.03
CA CYS A 109 -10.56 6.22 -4.82
C CYS A 109 -9.47 7.12 -4.20
N ILE A 110 -8.74 6.64 -3.19
CA ILE A 110 -7.60 7.36 -2.60
C ILE A 110 -6.54 7.67 -3.66
N ALA A 111 -6.22 6.70 -4.52
CA ALA A 111 -5.26 6.87 -5.60
C ALA A 111 -5.72 7.90 -6.65
N GLU A 112 -7.01 7.95 -6.97
CA GLU A 112 -7.58 8.98 -7.84
C GLU A 112 -7.44 10.37 -7.23
N GLY A 113 -7.77 10.50 -5.92
CA GLY A 113 -7.57 11.74 -5.19
C GLY A 113 -6.11 12.18 -5.17
N ALA A 114 -5.18 11.25 -4.94
CA ALA A 114 -3.76 11.54 -4.92
C ALA A 114 -3.21 11.94 -6.29
N ALA A 115 -3.69 11.34 -7.37
CA ALA A 115 -3.26 11.66 -8.72
C ALA A 115 -3.54 13.14 -9.10
N THR A 116 -4.58 13.76 -8.53
CA THR A 116 -4.88 15.19 -8.76
C THR A 116 -3.83 16.13 -8.19
N LEU A 117 -2.96 15.66 -7.30
CA LEU A 117 -1.87 16.44 -6.69
C LEU A 117 -0.55 16.32 -7.46
N VAL A 118 -0.50 15.50 -8.51
CA VAL A 118 0.71 15.27 -9.31
C VAL A 118 0.70 16.17 -10.53
N GLU A 119 1.72 17.01 -10.64
CA GLU A 119 1.90 17.92 -11.77
C GLU A 119 2.84 17.31 -12.81
N PRO A 120 2.57 17.48 -14.12
CA PRO A 120 3.50 17.09 -15.18
C PRO A 120 4.89 17.69 -15.01
N GLY A 121 5.93 16.94 -15.36
CA GLY A 121 7.32 17.40 -15.33
C GLY A 121 7.95 17.50 -13.94
N THR A 122 7.27 17.02 -12.88
CA THR A 122 7.80 17.05 -11.51
C THR A 122 8.56 15.78 -11.15
N ALA A 123 9.38 15.87 -10.10
CA ALA A 123 10.02 14.72 -9.46
C ALA A 123 9.22 14.29 -8.22
N ILE A 124 8.80 13.04 -8.17
CA ILE A 124 8.05 12.48 -7.04
C ILE A 124 8.70 11.22 -6.51
N ALA A 125 8.50 10.94 -5.22
CA ALA A 125 8.81 9.64 -4.66
C ALA A 125 7.51 8.87 -4.35
N ILE A 126 7.51 7.58 -4.59
CA ILE A 126 6.39 6.68 -4.31
C ILE A 126 6.91 5.51 -3.48
N SER A 127 6.47 5.39 -2.21
CA SER A 127 6.85 4.28 -1.34
C SER A 127 6.22 2.97 -1.77
N ALA A 128 6.77 1.86 -1.27
CA ALA A 128 6.12 0.56 -1.43
C ALA A 128 4.77 0.53 -0.69
N GLY A 129 3.81 -0.18 -1.28
CA GLY A 129 2.48 -0.37 -0.73
C GLY A 129 1.43 -0.58 -1.81
N THR A 130 0.28 -1.13 -1.43
CA THR A 130 -0.80 -1.43 -2.39
C THR A 130 -1.60 -0.20 -2.78
N THR A 131 -1.73 0.79 -1.89
CA THR A 131 -2.40 2.07 -2.18
C THR A 131 -1.52 2.94 -3.08
N THR A 132 -0.22 2.99 -2.82
CA THR A 132 0.76 3.69 -3.66
C THR A 132 0.94 3.03 -5.03
N PHE A 133 0.84 1.70 -5.11
CA PHE A 133 0.76 1.00 -6.38
C PHE A 133 -0.50 1.37 -7.19
N ALA A 134 -1.66 1.51 -6.51
CA ALA A 134 -2.87 2.00 -7.18
C ALA A 134 -2.68 3.41 -7.73
N LEU A 135 -1.97 4.30 -6.99
CA LEU A 135 -1.57 5.61 -7.50
C LEU A 135 -0.67 5.50 -8.74
N ALA A 136 0.38 4.69 -8.69
CA ALA A 136 1.30 4.53 -9.83
C ALA A 136 0.57 4.17 -11.13
N ARG A 137 -0.47 3.32 -11.06
CA ARG A 137 -1.32 2.97 -12.19
C ARG A 137 -2.10 4.16 -12.77
N ARG A 138 -2.38 5.20 -11.98
CA ARG A 138 -3.05 6.44 -12.42
C ARG A 138 -2.07 7.45 -13.04
N LEU A 139 -0.76 7.23 -12.83
CA LEU A 139 0.27 8.14 -13.29
C LEU A 139 0.95 7.73 -14.60
N VAL A 140 0.56 6.61 -15.20
CA VAL A 140 1.18 6.08 -16.43
C VAL A 140 1.11 7.07 -17.60
N ASP A 141 0.07 7.90 -17.66
CA ASP A 141 -0.14 8.88 -18.73
C ASP A 141 0.32 10.31 -18.40
N VAL A 142 0.86 10.56 -17.20
CA VAL A 142 1.31 11.90 -16.78
C VAL A 142 2.66 12.23 -17.43
N PRO A 143 2.76 13.32 -18.23
CA PRO A 143 3.99 13.61 -18.99
C PRO A 143 5.18 14.00 -18.11
N GLY A 144 6.38 13.55 -18.50
CA GLY A 144 7.65 14.06 -18.01
C GLY A 144 7.95 13.81 -16.54
N LEU A 145 7.26 12.85 -15.88
CA LEU A 145 7.53 12.54 -14.47
C LEU A 145 8.90 11.90 -14.27
N THR A 146 9.57 12.29 -13.19
CA THR A 146 10.65 11.51 -12.59
C THR A 146 10.13 10.85 -11.32
N VAL A 147 10.10 9.52 -11.28
CA VAL A 147 9.58 8.75 -10.14
C VAL A 147 10.70 7.99 -9.45
N VAL A 148 10.96 8.33 -8.20
CA VAL A 148 11.84 7.57 -7.28
C VAL A 148 10.98 6.59 -6.50
N THR A 149 11.35 5.32 -6.44
CA THR A 149 10.58 4.33 -5.68
C THR A 149 11.46 3.23 -5.11
N ASN A 150 11.05 2.71 -3.96
CA ASN A 150 11.57 1.48 -3.38
C ASN A 150 10.62 0.28 -3.63
N SER A 151 9.61 0.45 -4.47
CA SER A 151 8.60 -0.56 -4.79
C SER A 151 8.87 -1.23 -6.12
N VAL A 152 9.10 -2.54 -6.12
CA VAL A 152 9.24 -3.32 -7.36
C VAL A 152 7.97 -3.25 -8.21
N PRO A 153 6.74 -3.44 -7.67
CA PRO A 153 5.50 -3.34 -8.47
C PRO A 153 5.26 -1.93 -9.07
N VAL A 154 5.60 -0.86 -8.33
CA VAL A 154 5.49 0.52 -8.83
C VAL A 154 6.43 0.75 -10.01
N ALA A 155 7.70 0.34 -9.86
CA ALA A 155 8.67 0.46 -10.94
C ALA A 155 8.25 -0.35 -12.17
N ASP A 156 7.76 -1.57 -11.98
CA ASP A 156 7.32 -2.46 -13.06
C ASP A 156 6.14 -1.87 -13.86
N VAL A 157 5.13 -1.31 -13.20
CA VAL A 157 3.97 -0.76 -13.91
C VAL A 157 4.33 0.50 -14.69
N LEU A 158 5.11 1.41 -14.09
CA LEU A 158 5.54 2.64 -14.77
C LEU A 158 6.51 2.36 -15.92
N HIS A 159 7.38 1.35 -15.78
CA HIS A 159 8.30 0.95 -16.84
C HIS A 159 7.58 0.31 -18.04
N ARG A 160 6.55 -0.53 -17.80
CA ARG A 160 5.85 -1.24 -18.87
C ARG A 160 4.78 -0.39 -19.55
N ASP A 161 4.01 0.33 -18.75
CA ASP A 161 2.78 0.97 -19.19
C ASP A 161 2.90 2.50 -19.23
N GLY A 162 4.01 3.05 -18.67
CA GLY A 162 4.27 4.48 -18.62
C GLY A 162 4.74 5.07 -19.95
N ARG A 163 4.75 6.40 -20.01
CA ARG A 163 5.19 7.16 -21.19
C ARG A 163 6.72 7.08 -21.36
N ALA A 164 7.18 7.18 -22.60
CA ALA A 164 8.62 7.18 -22.91
C ALA A 164 9.38 8.41 -22.36
N ASP A 165 8.67 9.48 -22.01
CA ASP A 165 9.22 10.69 -21.40
C ASP A 165 9.26 10.65 -19.86
N GLN A 166 8.84 9.54 -19.24
CA GLN A 166 8.99 9.32 -17.81
C GLN A 166 10.32 8.67 -17.46
N THR A 167 10.88 9.04 -16.30
CA THR A 167 12.07 8.41 -15.72
C THR A 167 11.71 7.69 -14.44
N VAL A 168 12.06 6.42 -14.32
CA VAL A 168 11.81 5.61 -13.11
C VAL A 168 13.14 5.23 -12.48
N ILE A 169 13.34 5.62 -11.23
CA ILE A 169 14.52 5.31 -10.42
C ILE A 169 14.12 4.34 -9.32
N LEU A 170 14.59 3.09 -9.41
CA LEU A 170 14.38 2.08 -8.39
C LEU A 170 15.57 2.09 -7.42
N SER A 171 15.30 2.24 -6.10
CA SER A 171 16.35 2.44 -5.08
C SER A 171 17.35 1.30 -4.94
N GLY A 172 16.98 0.09 -5.34
CA GLY A 172 17.73 -1.12 -4.99
C GLY A 172 17.59 -1.49 -3.52
N GLY A 173 18.28 -2.54 -3.06
CA GLY A 173 18.21 -3.02 -1.69
C GLY A 173 17.71 -4.46 -1.55
N VAL A 174 17.35 -4.85 -0.32
CA VAL A 174 16.81 -6.18 0.00
C VAL A 174 15.28 -6.17 -0.11
N ARG A 175 14.72 -7.13 -0.83
CA ARG A 175 13.26 -7.22 -1.04
C ARG A 175 12.56 -7.82 0.17
N THR A 176 11.53 -7.15 0.66
CA THR A 176 10.66 -7.62 1.75
C THR A 176 9.42 -8.36 1.22
N PRO A 177 8.63 -9.03 2.10
CA PRO A 177 7.36 -9.64 1.70
C PRO A 177 6.32 -8.65 1.17
N SER A 178 6.43 -7.36 1.50
CA SER A 178 5.60 -6.27 0.97
C SER A 178 6.05 -5.76 -0.40
N ASP A 179 7.04 -6.41 -1.03
CA ASP A 179 7.67 -6.02 -2.30
C ASP A 179 8.38 -4.65 -2.24
N ALA A 180 8.77 -4.25 -1.03
CA ALA A 180 9.62 -3.10 -0.80
C ALA A 180 11.11 -3.49 -0.87
N LEU A 181 11.93 -2.60 -1.42
CA LEU A 181 13.38 -2.68 -1.35
C LEU A 181 13.86 -1.81 -0.18
N VAL A 182 14.64 -2.41 0.73
CA VAL A 182 15.03 -1.79 2.00
C VAL A 182 16.52 -2.01 2.31
N GLY A 183 16.96 -1.40 3.39
CA GLY A 183 18.32 -1.54 3.93
C GLY A 183 19.28 -0.46 3.45
N PRO A 184 20.57 -0.54 3.86
CA PRO A 184 21.52 0.57 3.70
C PRO A 184 21.66 1.08 2.27
N PHE A 185 21.67 0.18 1.27
CA PHE A 185 21.76 0.58 -0.15
C PHE A 185 20.54 1.40 -0.60
N ALA A 186 19.33 1.00 -0.21
CA ALA A 186 18.11 1.74 -0.52
C ALA A 186 18.15 3.13 0.12
N VAL A 187 18.51 3.20 1.40
CA VAL A 187 18.60 4.44 2.18
C VAL A 187 19.63 5.39 1.58
N GLU A 188 20.82 4.91 1.21
CA GLU A 188 21.89 5.73 0.63
C GLU A 188 21.46 6.33 -0.72
N VAL A 189 20.87 5.52 -1.60
CA VAL A 189 20.38 6.00 -2.90
C VAL A 189 19.28 7.05 -2.70
N ILE A 190 18.29 6.78 -1.83
CA ILE A 190 17.16 7.70 -1.60
C ILE A 190 17.67 9.03 -1.03
N ARG A 191 18.59 9.03 -0.05
CA ARG A 191 19.16 10.23 0.55
C ARG A 191 19.97 11.09 -0.42
N SER A 192 20.47 10.51 -1.52
CA SER A 192 21.17 11.25 -2.57
C SER A 192 20.23 12.00 -3.52
N LEU A 193 18.91 11.81 -3.40
CA LEU A 193 17.91 12.35 -4.31
C LEU A 193 17.02 13.38 -3.60
N HIS A 194 16.50 14.32 -4.38
CA HIS A 194 15.55 15.31 -3.88
C HIS A 194 14.33 15.33 -4.80
N VAL A 195 13.14 15.26 -4.20
CA VAL A 195 11.86 15.24 -4.93
C VAL A 195 10.91 16.31 -4.42
N ASP A 196 9.94 16.70 -5.25
CA ASP A 196 8.95 17.72 -4.91
C ASP A 196 7.91 17.17 -3.92
N THR A 197 7.48 15.93 -4.12
CA THR A 197 6.44 15.31 -3.30
C THR A 197 6.74 13.82 -3.07
N VAL A 198 6.60 13.37 -1.83
CA VAL A 198 6.62 11.96 -1.44
C VAL A 198 5.18 11.49 -1.24
N PHE A 199 4.76 10.50 -2.00
CA PHE A 199 3.51 9.76 -1.78
C PHE A 199 3.83 8.48 -1.02
N MET A 200 3.30 8.35 0.18
CA MET A 200 3.63 7.25 1.07
C MET A 200 2.38 6.51 1.55
N GLY A 201 2.38 5.18 1.39
CA GLY A 201 1.47 4.29 2.07
C GLY A 201 1.98 3.95 3.47
N ILE A 202 1.08 3.65 4.39
CA ILE A 202 1.41 3.30 5.76
C ILE A 202 0.74 2.00 6.19
N HIS A 203 1.32 1.32 7.18
CA HIS A 203 0.71 0.16 7.81
C HIS A 203 -0.34 0.56 8.84
N GLY A 204 -0.05 1.57 9.66
CA GLY A 204 -0.95 2.07 10.67
C GLY A 204 -0.66 3.52 11.06
N MET A 205 -1.66 4.16 11.66
CA MET A 205 -1.59 5.53 12.18
C MET A 205 -2.35 5.64 13.50
N ASP A 206 -1.76 6.37 14.43
CA ASP A 206 -2.25 6.57 15.79
C ASP A 206 -1.83 7.95 16.30
N PRO A 207 -2.64 8.66 17.11
CA PRO A 207 -2.33 10.02 17.58
C PRO A 207 -1.04 10.13 18.38
N ARG A 208 -0.64 9.08 19.10
CA ARG A 208 0.56 9.07 19.94
C ARG A 208 1.78 8.51 19.20
N SER A 209 1.55 7.46 18.40
CA SER A 209 2.63 6.72 17.74
C SER A 209 2.98 7.30 16.36
N GLY A 210 2.14 8.18 15.82
CA GLY A 210 2.26 8.70 14.46
C GLY A 210 2.02 7.63 13.41
N PHE A 211 2.80 7.66 12.33
CA PHE A 211 2.79 6.64 11.28
C PHE A 211 3.70 5.49 11.67
N THR A 212 3.25 4.26 11.48
CA THR A 212 3.96 3.08 11.94
C THR A 212 4.00 1.97 10.90
N THR A 213 5.03 1.12 10.99
CA THR A 213 5.20 -0.10 10.20
C THR A 213 5.63 -1.26 11.10
N PRO A 214 5.31 -2.52 10.75
CA PRO A 214 5.78 -3.70 11.47
C PRO A 214 7.23 -4.08 11.12
N ASN A 215 7.87 -3.41 10.16
CA ASN A 215 9.20 -3.73 9.66
C ASN A 215 10.20 -2.61 9.93
N ILE A 216 11.22 -2.87 10.75
CA ILE A 216 12.22 -1.86 11.15
C ILE A 216 13.04 -1.36 9.94
N LEU A 217 13.36 -2.23 8.98
CA LEU A 217 14.10 -1.83 7.77
C LEU A 217 13.24 -1.00 6.81
N GLU A 218 11.93 -1.27 6.76
CA GLU A 218 10.98 -0.42 6.04
C GLU A 218 10.88 0.94 6.70
N ALA A 219 10.78 1.01 8.05
CA ALA A 219 10.74 2.28 8.76
C ALA A 219 11.95 3.18 8.48
N GLU A 220 13.14 2.62 8.40
CA GLU A 220 14.37 3.37 8.08
C GLU A 220 14.33 3.91 6.64
N THR A 221 13.90 3.07 5.71
CA THR A 221 13.78 3.44 4.28
C THR A 221 12.69 4.48 4.07
N ASP A 222 11.56 4.35 4.75
CA ASP A 222 10.45 5.30 4.68
C ASP A 222 10.83 6.67 5.26
N ARG A 223 11.61 6.71 6.35
CA ARG A 223 12.18 7.97 6.88
C ARG A 223 13.09 8.63 5.86
N ALA A 224 13.95 7.86 5.17
CA ALA A 224 14.80 8.41 4.12
C ALA A 224 13.97 8.98 2.94
N LEU A 225 12.86 8.33 2.57
CA LEU A 225 11.92 8.86 1.58
C LEU A 225 11.30 10.19 2.03
N ILE A 226 10.85 10.30 3.29
CA ILE A 226 10.32 11.55 3.85
C ILE A 226 11.37 12.66 3.78
N GLU A 227 12.60 12.37 4.22
CA GLU A 227 13.73 13.31 4.20
C GLU A 227 14.07 13.81 2.79
N SER A 228 13.84 12.99 1.75
CA SER A 228 14.15 13.33 0.36
C SER A 228 13.16 14.32 -0.26
N GLY A 229 11.95 14.48 0.31
CA GLY A 229 10.88 15.25 -0.29
C GLY A 229 10.60 16.58 0.38
N ARG A 230 10.10 17.54 -0.41
CA ARG A 230 9.63 18.84 0.14
C ARG A 230 8.25 18.75 0.78
N ARG A 231 7.42 17.83 0.30
CA ARG A 231 6.05 17.60 0.78
C ARG A 231 5.82 16.12 0.99
N LEU A 232 5.16 15.76 2.08
CA LEU A 232 4.73 14.40 2.38
C LEU A 232 3.22 14.30 2.22
N VAL A 233 2.77 13.42 1.34
CA VAL A 233 1.36 13.06 1.13
C VAL A 233 1.17 11.60 1.52
N LEU A 234 0.35 11.37 2.53
CA LEU A 234 0.05 10.03 3.03
C LEU A 234 -1.21 9.49 2.38
N LEU A 235 -1.18 8.20 2.05
CA LEU A 235 -2.27 7.47 1.43
C LEU A 235 -2.66 6.30 2.32
N ALA A 236 -3.81 6.38 2.98
CA ALA A 236 -4.24 5.39 3.96
C ALA A 236 -5.75 5.17 3.91
N ASP A 237 -6.20 3.93 3.77
CA ASP A 237 -7.60 3.61 3.97
C ASP A 237 -7.96 3.68 5.47
N HIS A 238 -9.27 3.83 5.78
CA HIS A 238 -9.78 3.99 7.15
C HIS A 238 -9.33 2.88 8.11
N THR A 239 -9.03 1.67 7.63
CA THR A 239 -8.60 0.54 8.47
C THR A 239 -7.20 0.74 9.08
N LYS A 240 -6.47 1.78 8.67
CA LYS A 240 -5.14 2.10 9.21
C LYS A 240 -5.20 2.90 10.50
N TRP A 241 -6.33 3.51 10.81
CA TRP A 241 -6.53 4.23 12.06
C TRP A 241 -6.56 3.30 13.27
N GLY A 242 -5.84 3.65 14.32
CA GLY A 242 -5.70 2.86 15.54
C GLY A 242 -4.80 1.62 15.41
N VAL A 243 -4.17 1.41 14.24
CA VAL A 243 -3.20 0.32 14.04
C VAL A 243 -1.80 0.83 14.35
N ILE A 244 -1.07 0.07 15.18
CA ILE A 244 0.28 0.42 15.61
C ILE A 244 1.24 -0.72 15.25
N GLY A 245 2.22 -0.41 14.38
CA GLY A 245 3.37 -1.27 14.10
C GLY A 245 4.49 -1.04 15.12
N ILE A 246 5.48 -1.93 15.14
CA ILE A 246 6.59 -1.88 16.11
C ILE A 246 7.49 -0.64 15.93
N SER A 247 7.56 -0.07 14.73
CA SER A 247 8.46 1.04 14.42
C SER A 247 7.70 2.25 13.89
N SER A 248 7.93 3.42 14.51
CA SER A 248 7.40 4.70 14.01
C SER A 248 8.21 5.18 12.80
N ILE A 249 7.51 5.71 11.81
CA ILE A 249 8.09 6.32 10.61
C ILE A 249 8.22 7.83 10.79
N GLY A 250 7.15 8.48 11.25
CA GLY A 250 7.07 9.93 11.48
C GLY A 250 5.83 10.28 12.28
N ARG A 251 5.68 11.57 12.61
CA ARG A 251 4.53 12.08 13.34
C ARG A 251 3.43 12.53 12.39
N LEU A 252 2.18 12.59 12.88
CA LEU A 252 1.04 13.01 12.05
C LEU A 252 1.23 14.42 11.45
N GLU A 253 1.81 15.33 12.24
CA GLU A 253 2.03 16.73 11.87
C GLU A 253 3.06 16.93 10.75
N GLU A 254 3.86 15.91 10.47
CA GLU A 254 4.83 15.93 9.35
C GLU A 254 4.14 15.81 7.98
N ALA A 255 2.89 15.30 7.95
CA ALA A 255 2.13 15.18 6.73
C ALA A 255 1.62 16.53 6.24
N HIS A 256 1.96 16.88 5.00
CA HIS A 256 1.37 18.02 4.31
C HIS A 256 -0.07 17.73 3.90
N ALA A 257 -0.35 16.48 3.54
CA ALA A 257 -1.70 16.00 3.29
C ALA A 257 -1.82 14.53 3.69
N LEU A 258 -2.99 14.16 4.17
CA LEU A 258 -3.43 12.77 4.31
C LEU A 258 -4.67 12.58 3.45
N ILE A 259 -4.64 11.58 2.57
CA ILE A 259 -5.78 11.18 1.74
C ILE A 259 -6.30 9.85 2.27
N THR A 260 -7.58 9.83 2.59
CA THR A 260 -8.27 8.66 3.14
C THR A 260 -9.67 8.53 2.55
N ASP A 261 -10.36 7.44 2.85
CA ASP A 261 -11.73 7.22 2.42
C ASP A 261 -12.77 7.59 3.48
N SER A 262 -14.04 7.59 3.08
CA SER A 262 -15.18 7.97 3.92
C SER A 262 -15.53 6.97 5.03
N GLY A 263 -14.80 5.86 5.16
CA GLY A 263 -14.99 4.85 6.22
C GLY A 263 -14.47 5.25 7.60
N LEU A 264 -13.72 6.36 7.73
CA LEU A 264 -13.27 6.86 9.02
C LEU A 264 -14.44 7.33 9.89
N ASP A 265 -14.40 7.01 11.18
CA ASP A 265 -15.37 7.55 12.12
C ASP A 265 -15.17 9.06 12.38
N PRO A 266 -16.23 9.80 12.79
CA PRO A 266 -16.14 11.25 12.98
C PRO A 266 -15.12 11.72 14.03
N ALA A 267 -14.80 10.90 15.04
CA ALA A 267 -13.81 11.24 16.05
C ALA A 267 -12.41 11.16 15.44
N ALA A 268 -12.12 10.10 14.68
CA ALA A 268 -10.87 9.95 13.94
C ALA A 268 -10.65 11.08 12.92
N VAL A 269 -11.71 11.48 12.20
CA VAL A 269 -11.68 12.63 11.29
C VAL A 269 -11.28 13.90 12.03
N SER A 270 -11.87 14.15 13.20
CA SER A 270 -11.56 15.36 14.00
C SER A 270 -10.12 15.38 14.51
N GLU A 271 -9.60 14.23 14.97
CA GLU A 271 -8.23 14.10 15.45
C GLU A 271 -7.23 14.28 14.30
N LEU A 272 -7.44 13.63 13.16
CA LEU A 272 -6.58 13.76 11.99
C LEU A 272 -6.59 15.18 11.41
N ALA A 273 -7.77 15.80 11.31
CA ALA A 273 -7.88 17.17 10.83
C ALA A 273 -7.16 18.19 11.73
N ALA A 274 -7.06 17.90 13.03
CA ALA A 274 -6.29 18.74 13.96
C ALA A 274 -4.76 18.54 13.82
N ALA A 275 -4.33 17.35 13.41
CA ALA A 275 -2.92 16.97 13.36
C ALA A 275 -2.25 17.25 12.00
N VAL A 276 -2.90 16.91 10.88
CA VAL A 276 -2.33 17.10 9.54
C VAL A 276 -2.69 18.47 8.98
N ARG A 277 -1.87 19.01 8.10
CA ARG A 277 -2.15 20.32 7.49
C ARG A 277 -3.38 20.29 6.57
N ARG A 278 -3.60 19.16 5.92
CA ARG A 278 -4.69 18.97 4.97
C ARG A 278 -5.19 17.53 5.04
N LEU A 279 -6.47 17.35 5.37
CA LEU A 279 -7.13 16.05 5.35
C LEU A 279 -8.09 16.01 4.15
N ILE A 280 -7.86 15.08 3.23
CA ILE A 280 -8.70 14.85 2.06
C ILE A 280 -9.43 13.52 2.26
N ILE A 281 -10.76 13.58 2.32
CA ILE A 281 -11.61 12.40 2.46
C ILE A 281 -12.31 12.15 1.15
N VAL A 282 -12.14 10.97 0.58
CA VAL A 282 -12.76 10.56 -0.67
C VAL A 282 -13.95 9.67 -0.36
N ASP A 283 -15.10 10.00 -0.88
CA ASP A 283 -16.28 9.15 -0.79
C ASP A 283 -16.16 7.98 -1.77
N VAL A 284 -16.25 6.74 -1.26
CA VAL A 284 -16.03 5.53 -2.06
C VAL A 284 -17.15 5.24 -3.04
N GLU A 285 -18.38 5.73 -2.77
CA GLU A 285 -19.54 5.50 -3.64
C GLU A 285 -19.64 6.55 -4.74
N THR A 286 -19.36 7.83 -4.43
CA THR A 286 -19.54 8.95 -5.37
C THR A 286 -18.24 9.40 -6.00
N GLY A 287 -17.08 9.14 -5.39
CA GLY A 287 -15.78 9.68 -5.77
C GLY A 287 -15.59 11.16 -5.38
N GLU A 288 -16.57 11.78 -4.71
CA GLU A 288 -16.46 13.16 -4.25
C GLU A 288 -15.36 13.31 -3.19
N GLN A 289 -14.63 14.43 -3.26
CA GLN A 289 -13.56 14.73 -2.33
C GLN A 289 -13.96 15.87 -1.41
N ARG A 290 -13.84 15.65 -0.11
CA ARG A 290 -13.97 16.68 0.91
C ARG A 290 -12.61 17.01 1.47
N CYS A 291 -12.20 18.27 1.35
CA CYS A 291 -10.96 18.77 1.93
C CYS A 291 -11.25 19.51 3.24
N ILE A 292 -10.47 19.18 4.27
CA ILE A 292 -10.48 19.87 5.57
C ILE A 292 -9.07 20.43 5.75
N GLU A 293 -8.96 21.75 5.78
CA GLU A 293 -7.70 22.41 6.12
C GLU A 293 -7.49 22.29 7.64
N GLY A 294 -6.36 21.74 8.02
CA GLY A 294 -5.97 21.58 9.43
C GLY A 294 -5.50 22.87 10.05
N GLY A 295 -5.26 22.83 11.35
CA GLY A 295 -4.63 23.95 12.06
C GLY A 295 -3.25 24.29 11.50
N ASP A 296 -2.87 25.56 11.56
CA ASP A 296 -1.58 26.09 11.10
C ASP A 296 -0.46 25.53 12.02
N GLY A 297 -0.10 24.28 11.77
CA GLY A 297 0.99 23.60 12.48
C GLY A 297 2.30 24.27 12.13
N THR A 298 2.64 25.32 12.86
CA THR A 298 4.00 25.85 12.91
C THR A 298 4.90 24.75 13.45
N VAL A 299 5.50 23.97 12.54
CA VAL A 299 6.62 23.09 12.88
C VAL A 299 7.73 24.00 13.40
N PRO A 300 8.18 23.87 14.67
CA PRO A 300 9.39 24.54 15.11
C PRO A 300 10.52 24.06 14.19
N GLY A 301 11.17 24.99 13.50
CA GLY A 301 12.36 24.66 12.70
C GLY A 301 13.39 23.96 13.60
N PRO A 302 14.33 23.19 13.04
CA PRO A 302 15.36 22.50 13.81
C PRO A 302 16.06 23.53 14.70
N ASP A 303 16.15 23.22 16.00
CA ASP A 303 16.75 24.07 17.01
C ASP A 303 18.22 24.34 16.62
N PRO A 304 18.62 25.59 16.31
CA PRO A 304 19.98 25.90 15.88
C PRO A 304 21.01 25.78 17.00
N LYS A 305 20.62 25.30 18.20
CA LYS A 305 21.49 25.19 19.38
C LYS A 305 22.05 23.79 19.67
N ALA A 306 21.82 22.81 18.82
CA ALA A 306 22.40 21.47 18.99
C ALA A 306 23.86 21.32 18.49
N SER A 307 24.52 22.40 18.04
CA SER A 307 25.96 22.40 17.76
C SER A 307 26.75 22.78 19.05
N GLY A 308 26.68 21.89 20.00
CA GLY A 308 27.50 21.98 21.23
C GLY A 308 28.97 21.74 20.92
N THR A 309 29.73 22.79 21.00
CA THR A 309 31.16 22.93 21.07
C THR A 309 31.83 21.78 21.83
N LEU A 310 32.53 20.88 21.12
CA LEU A 310 33.60 20.08 21.68
C LEU A 310 34.82 21.01 21.87
N GLY A 311 34.85 21.69 23.00
CA GLY A 311 35.99 22.48 23.43
C GLY A 311 37.20 21.57 23.70
N GLY A 312 38.27 21.83 22.96
CA GLY A 312 39.56 21.24 23.22
C GLY A 312 40.08 21.53 24.64
N ARG A 313 40.74 20.56 25.20
CA ARG A 313 41.79 20.77 26.20
C ARG A 313 43.04 19.99 25.78
N ALA A 314 44.10 20.72 25.91
CA ALA A 314 45.49 20.41 25.67
C ALA A 314 45.98 19.05 26.22
#